data_31860f9ceb96d0b62505654fa7ed158a
#
_entry.id   31860f9ceb96d0b62505654fa7ed158a
#
_cell.length_a   1.000
_cell.length_b   1.000
_cell.length_c   1.000
_cell.angle_alpha   90.00
_cell.angle_beta   90.00
_cell.angle_gamma   90.00
#
_symmetry.space_group_name_H-M   'P 1'
#
loop_
_entity.id
_entity.type
_entity.pdbx_description
1 polymer ?
#
loop_
_entity_poly.entity_id
_entity_poly.type
_entity_poly.pdbx_seq_one_letter_code
_entity_poly.pdbx_strand_id
1 'polypeptide(L)'
;MSVSPVLPLAARRTCLLAGAASLLGLAGCAATRSTERAEPYANQEWLQSGANRIANLSLRDNLQSIRRVQTTLYKRNPREWRKSAASIDEATQRTWDAVIKGPDLPELRGATGIEAIRLAFETGPQPYQGDRVAALVVGWASLLKQANGGTWEQTMIDGVDAENSYRAARNFEISLWLISSKTGPDGQPLLLATEISERGRNLVADRELSKVVARLDLLAAQADEKYRRAALDFGQNWVMGVVMPFFTMLPK
;
A
#
# COMPACT_ATOMS: atom_id res chain seq x y z
N MET A 1 33.61 -64.13 2.56
CA MET A 1 34.44 -63.12 1.80
C MET A 1 33.42 -62.25 1.06
N SER A 2 33.11 -61.08 1.59
CA SER A 2 32.18 -60.10 1.00
C SER A 2 33.00 -59.09 0.22
N VAL A 3 32.83 -59.05 -1.10
CA VAL A 3 33.49 -58.08 -2.00
C VAL A 3 32.53 -56.90 -2.17
N SER A 4 32.91 -55.75 -1.62
CA SER A 4 32.17 -54.51 -1.82
C SER A 4 32.43 -53.98 -3.27
N PRO A 5 31.39 -53.59 -4.02
CA PRO A 5 31.59 -53.05 -5.36
C PRO A 5 32.16 -51.64 -5.28
N VAL A 6 33.37 -51.46 -5.84
CA VAL A 6 34.00 -50.15 -6.04
C VAL A 6 33.37 -49.52 -7.27
N LEU A 7 32.64 -48.40 -7.11
CA LEU A 7 32.09 -47.61 -8.21
C LEU A 7 33.22 -47.06 -9.09
N PRO A 8 33.11 -47.11 -10.43
CA PRO A 8 34.13 -46.62 -11.34
C PRO A 8 34.31 -45.09 -11.22
N LEU A 9 35.56 -44.64 -11.41
CA LEU A 9 35.97 -43.23 -11.25
C LEU A 9 35.14 -42.24 -12.07
N ALA A 10 34.58 -42.66 -13.20
CA ALA A 10 33.69 -41.86 -14.02
C ALA A 10 32.36 -41.49 -13.32
N ALA A 11 31.76 -42.44 -12.58
CA ALA A 11 30.54 -42.22 -11.83
C ALA A 11 30.73 -41.25 -10.66
N ARG A 12 31.88 -41.23 -10.02
CA ARG A 12 32.20 -40.29 -8.95
C ARG A 12 32.36 -38.85 -9.45
N ARG A 13 32.93 -38.65 -10.67
CA ARG A 13 33.05 -37.31 -11.28
C ARG A 13 31.67 -36.75 -11.69
N THR A 14 30.79 -37.57 -12.19
CA THR A 14 29.43 -37.17 -12.59
C THR A 14 28.57 -36.76 -11.37
N CYS A 15 28.68 -37.49 -10.25
CA CYS A 15 27.98 -37.12 -9.00
C CYS A 15 28.51 -35.83 -8.39
N LEU A 16 29.80 -35.56 -8.46
CA LEU A 16 30.38 -34.31 -7.94
C LEU A 16 29.99 -33.09 -8.80
N LEU A 17 29.95 -33.27 -10.13
CA LEU A 17 29.51 -32.20 -11.05
C LEU A 17 28.01 -31.92 -10.93
N ALA A 18 27.18 -32.93 -10.72
CA ALA A 18 25.73 -32.76 -10.46
C ALA A 18 25.47 -32.06 -9.14
N GLY A 19 26.22 -32.38 -8.09
CA GLY A 19 26.15 -31.71 -6.79
C GLY A 19 26.57 -30.23 -6.85
N ALA A 20 27.62 -29.91 -7.59
CA ALA A 20 28.09 -28.54 -7.78
C ALA A 20 27.09 -27.68 -8.61
N ALA A 21 26.47 -28.27 -9.63
CA ALA A 21 25.45 -27.60 -10.43
C ALA A 21 24.17 -27.30 -9.61
N SER A 22 23.79 -28.18 -8.69
CA SER A 22 22.63 -27.98 -7.79
C SER A 22 22.87 -26.87 -6.77
N LEU A 23 24.10 -26.68 -6.30
CA LEU A 23 24.46 -25.59 -5.38
C LEU A 23 24.49 -24.21 -6.07
N LEU A 24 24.88 -24.17 -7.34
CA LEU A 24 24.85 -22.94 -8.14
C LEU A 24 23.41 -22.51 -8.50
N GLY A 25 22.48 -23.44 -8.64
CA GLY A 25 21.06 -23.15 -8.89
C GLY A 25 20.34 -22.50 -7.71
N LEU A 26 20.81 -22.73 -6.47
CA LEU A 26 20.23 -22.12 -5.26
C LEU A 26 20.74 -20.68 -5.00
N ALA A 27 21.87 -20.30 -5.57
CA ALA A 27 22.41 -18.95 -5.43
C ALA A 27 21.66 -17.89 -6.28
N GLY A 28 20.87 -18.31 -7.27
CA GLY A 28 20.12 -17.40 -8.16
C GLY A 28 18.87 -16.78 -7.57
N CYS A 29 18.39 -17.23 -6.40
CA CYS A 29 17.19 -16.70 -5.75
C CYS A 29 17.48 -15.78 -4.56
N ALA A 30 18.73 -15.46 -4.25
CA ALA A 30 19.06 -14.36 -3.37
C ALA A 30 18.88 -13.04 -4.15
N ALA A 31 17.63 -12.67 -4.45
CA ALA A 31 17.31 -11.29 -4.73
C ALA A 31 17.76 -10.50 -3.49
N THR A 32 19.00 -10.02 -3.52
CA THR A 32 19.46 -9.04 -2.56
C THR A 32 18.50 -7.87 -2.67
N ARG A 33 17.58 -7.78 -1.68
CA ARG A 33 16.85 -6.55 -1.45
C ARG A 33 17.93 -5.49 -1.38
N SER A 34 17.99 -4.59 -2.39
CA SER A 34 18.81 -3.40 -2.24
C SER A 34 18.38 -2.82 -0.91
N THR A 35 19.25 -2.90 0.08
CA THR A 35 19.12 -2.10 1.28
C THR A 35 19.33 -0.66 0.82
N GLU A 36 18.29 -0.05 0.22
CA GLU A 36 18.14 1.38 0.33
C GLU A 36 18.33 1.61 1.83
N ARG A 37 19.45 2.20 2.18
CA ARG A 37 19.74 2.51 3.58
C ARG A 37 18.53 3.22 4.12
N ALA A 38 18.04 2.77 5.28
CA ALA A 38 17.04 3.50 6.01
C ALA A 38 17.42 4.99 5.98
N GLU A 39 16.48 5.84 5.60
CA GLU A 39 16.69 7.28 5.58
C GLU A 39 17.35 7.73 6.89
N PRO A 40 18.25 8.73 6.84
CA PRO A 40 18.88 9.23 8.05
C PRO A 40 17.84 9.58 9.09
N TYR A 41 18.11 9.26 10.34
CA TYR A 41 17.22 9.47 11.46
C TYR A 41 16.81 10.94 11.57
N ALA A 42 15.51 11.23 11.50
CA ALA A 42 14.97 12.57 11.71
C ALA A 42 14.65 12.80 13.19
N ASN A 43 14.98 13.98 13.73
CA ASN A 43 14.73 14.31 15.15
C ASN A 43 13.26 14.15 15.58
N GLN A 44 12.32 14.26 14.66
CA GLN A 44 10.89 14.06 14.91
C GLN A 44 10.53 12.60 15.20
N GLU A 45 11.34 11.63 14.78
CA GLU A 45 11.10 10.20 14.99
C GLU A 45 11.16 9.80 16.48
N TRP A 46 11.85 10.56 17.32
CA TRP A 46 11.85 10.36 18.77
C TRP A 46 10.47 10.50 19.42
N LEU A 47 9.59 11.27 18.77
CA LEU A 47 8.24 11.52 19.23
C LEU A 47 7.22 10.54 18.62
N GLN A 48 7.67 9.49 17.93
CA GLN A 48 6.81 8.51 17.31
C GLN A 48 6.86 7.18 18.07
N SER A 49 5.68 6.62 18.37
CA SER A 49 5.60 5.23 18.81
C SER A 49 5.94 4.28 17.66
N GLY A 50 6.35 3.05 17.94
CA GLY A 50 6.60 2.05 16.90
C GLY A 50 5.39 1.82 15.99
N ALA A 51 4.18 1.85 16.54
CA ALA A 51 2.94 1.72 15.78
C ALA A 51 2.71 2.92 14.83
N ASN A 52 2.94 4.15 15.31
CA ASN A 52 2.77 5.35 14.49
C ASN A 52 3.81 5.41 13.37
N ARG A 53 5.04 4.94 13.63
CA ARG A 53 6.07 4.81 12.60
C ARG A 53 5.64 3.83 11.49
N ILE A 54 5.08 2.68 11.84
CA ILE A 54 4.55 1.71 10.86
C ILE A 54 3.40 2.34 10.06
N ALA A 55 2.51 3.09 10.71
CA ALA A 55 1.41 3.79 10.05
C ALA A 55 1.93 4.83 9.04
N ASN A 56 2.91 5.66 9.43
CA ASN A 56 3.53 6.66 8.55
C ASN A 56 4.23 6.01 7.36
N LEU A 57 4.98 4.91 7.57
CA LEU A 57 5.60 4.14 6.49
C LEU A 57 4.55 3.56 5.53
N SER A 58 3.46 3.00 6.08
CA SER A 58 2.36 2.46 5.28
C SER A 58 1.67 3.55 4.48
N LEU A 59 1.42 4.74 5.06
CA LEU A 59 0.85 5.88 4.36
C LEU A 59 1.74 6.32 3.20
N ARG A 60 3.05 6.49 3.43
CA ARG A 60 4.03 6.84 2.40
C ARG A 60 4.00 5.85 1.23
N ASP A 61 4.06 4.57 1.54
CA ASP A 61 4.05 3.51 0.54
C ASP A 61 2.72 3.42 -0.21
N ASN A 62 1.59 3.71 0.46
CA ASN A 62 0.28 3.80 -0.17
C ASN A 62 0.19 4.99 -1.14
N LEU A 63 0.69 6.16 -0.75
CA LEU A 63 0.76 7.32 -1.63
C LEU A 63 1.64 7.07 -2.86
N GLN A 64 2.76 6.34 -2.71
CA GLN A 64 3.58 5.92 -3.84
C GLN A 64 2.82 4.95 -4.77
N SER A 65 2.06 4.01 -4.22
CA SER A 65 1.20 3.10 -5.01
C SER A 65 0.17 3.89 -5.81
N ILE A 66 -0.50 4.89 -5.20
CA ILE A 66 -1.42 5.78 -5.90
C ILE A 66 -0.72 6.55 -7.03
N ARG A 67 0.49 7.08 -6.82
CA ARG A 67 1.26 7.77 -7.88
C ARG A 67 1.56 6.87 -9.07
N ARG A 68 1.91 5.61 -8.83
CA ARG A 68 2.14 4.63 -9.91
C ARG A 68 0.87 4.36 -10.70
N VAL A 69 -0.26 4.22 -10.01
CA VAL A 69 -1.58 4.03 -10.64
C VAL A 69 -1.94 5.27 -11.46
N GLN A 70 -1.82 6.48 -10.91
CA GLN A 70 -2.06 7.74 -11.60
C GLN A 70 -1.26 7.85 -12.91
N THR A 71 0.06 7.61 -12.83
CA THR A 71 0.92 7.64 -14.02
C THR A 71 0.46 6.65 -15.08
N THR A 72 0.05 5.45 -14.67
CA THR A 72 -0.45 4.42 -15.58
C THR A 72 -1.78 4.84 -16.20
N LEU A 73 -2.71 5.36 -15.40
CA LEU A 73 -4.00 5.84 -15.87
C LEU A 73 -3.85 7.01 -16.85
N TYR A 74 -3.01 8.00 -16.56
CA TYR A 74 -2.77 9.11 -17.47
C TYR A 74 -2.16 8.68 -18.80
N LYS A 75 -1.18 7.79 -18.80
CA LYS A 75 -0.59 7.23 -20.02
C LYS A 75 -1.61 6.53 -20.91
N ARG A 76 -2.61 5.89 -20.31
CA ARG A 76 -3.64 5.13 -21.03
C ARG A 76 -4.87 5.95 -21.37
N ASN A 77 -5.13 7.00 -20.60
CA ASN A 77 -6.28 7.88 -20.78
C ASN A 77 -5.82 9.34 -21.04
N PRO A 78 -5.13 9.61 -22.16
CA PRO A 78 -4.57 10.95 -22.41
C PRO A 78 -5.64 12.03 -22.48
N ARG A 79 -6.88 11.69 -22.77
CA ARG A 79 -8.02 12.62 -22.75
C ARG A 79 -8.29 13.19 -21.36
N GLU A 80 -7.95 12.47 -20.27
CA GLU A 80 -8.25 12.92 -18.93
C GLU A 80 -7.33 14.07 -18.49
N TRP A 81 -6.00 13.89 -18.57
CA TRP A 81 -5.07 14.96 -18.18
C TRP A 81 -5.13 16.19 -19.09
N ARG A 82 -5.46 16.02 -20.39
CA ARG A 82 -5.62 17.13 -21.34
C ARG A 82 -6.78 18.06 -21.03
N LYS A 83 -7.70 17.68 -20.16
CA LYS A 83 -8.78 18.57 -19.69
C LYS A 83 -8.27 19.67 -18.76
N SER A 84 -7.13 19.45 -18.11
CA SER A 84 -6.67 20.27 -16.98
C SER A 84 -5.22 20.72 -17.09
N ALA A 85 -4.42 20.17 -18.03
CA ALA A 85 -2.99 20.44 -18.13
C ALA A 85 -2.46 20.23 -19.55
N ALA A 86 -1.28 20.77 -19.83
CA ALA A 86 -0.57 20.61 -21.11
C ALA A 86 0.29 19.33 -21.15
N SER A 87 0.60 18.73 -19.99
CA SER A 87 1.41 17.53 -19.88
C SER A 87 0.95 16.62 -18.74
N ILE A 88 1.38 15.34 -18.76
CA ILE A 88 1.14 14.39 -17.65
C ILE A 88 1.81 14.89 -16.36
N ASP A 89 3.00 15.45 -16.46
CA ASP A 89 3.76 15.93 -15.29
C ASP A 89 3.05 17.12 -14.64
N GLU A 90 2.57 18.06 -15.42
CA GLU A 90 1.77 19.19 -14.95
C GLU A 90 0.46 18.73 -14.30
N ALA A 91 -0.29 17.82 -14.94
CA ALA A 91 -1.51 17.25 -14.37
C ALA A 91 -1.24 16.53 -13.06
N THR A 92 -0.14 15.76 -13.01
CA THR A 92 0.29 15.06 -11.80
C THR A 92 0.62 16.05 -10.69
N GLN A 93 1.44 17.07 -10.98
CA GLN A 93 1.81 18.08 -9.99
C GLN A 93 0.59 18.83 -9.45
N ARG A 94 -0.29 19.30 -10.35
CA ARG A 94 -1.54 19.97 -9.99
C ARG A 94 -2.40 19.13 -9.06
N THR A 95 -2.54 17.83 -9.35
CA THR A 95 -3.31 16.92 -8.51
C THR A 95 -2.69 16.75 -7.12
N TRP A 96 -1.37 16.58 -7.02
CA TRP A 96 -0.70 16.42 -5.73
C TRP A 96 -0.62 17.71 -4.92
N ASP A 97 -0.54 18.87 -5.58
CA ASP A 97 -0.67 20.14 -4.89
C ASP A 97 -2.05 20.27 -4.22
N ALA A 98 -3.12 19.86 -4.91
CA ALA A 98 -4.47 19.83 -4.34
C ALA A 98 -4.59 18.81 -3.19
N VAL A 99 -3.94 17.65 -3.28
CA VAL A 99 -3.90 16.64 -2.21
C VAL A 99 -3.24 17.21 -0.94
N ILE A 100 -2.11 17.90 -1.09
CA ILE A 100 -1.29 18.38 0.05
C ILE A 100 -1.88 19.65 0.66
N LYS A 101 -2.21 20.64 -0.19
CA LYS A 101 -2.66 21.98 0.24
C LYS A 101 -4.15 22.04 0.56
N GLY A 102 -4.92 21.06 0.11
CA GLY A 102 -6.37 21.03 0.14
C GLY A 102 -6.96 21.13 -1.27
N PRO A 103 -8.24 20.77 -1.46
CA PRO A 103 -8.85 20.62 -2.78
C PRO A 103 -9.00 21.99 -3.47
N ASP A 104 -7.99 22.38 -4.21
CA ASP A 104 -7.99 23.56 -5.10
C ASP A 104 -8.17 23.13 -6.57
N LEU A 105 -9.06 22.18 -6.80
CA LEU A 105 -9.49 21.75 -8.13
C LEU A 105 -10.96 22.14 -8.30
N PRO A 106 -11.24 23.25 -9.03
CA PRO A 106 -12.62 23.78 -9.18
C PRO A 106 -13.58 22.74 -9.73
N GLU A 107 -13.10 21.85 -10.59
CA GLU A 107 -13.87 20.76 -11.18
C GLU A 107 -14.37 19.74 -10.15
N LEU A 108 -13.71 19.59 -9.00
CA LEU A 108 -14.16 18.73 -7.91
C LEU A 108 -15.21 19.40 -7.01
N ARG A 109 -15.44 20.71 -7.12
CA ARG A 109 -16.42 21.45 -6.30
C ARG A 109 -16.24 21.20 -4.80
N GLY A 110 -15.02 21.02 -4.33
CA GLY A 110 -14.70 20.69 -2.94
C GLY A 110 -14.89 19.22 -2.55
N ALA A 111 -15.27 18.34 -3.47
CA ALA A 111 -15.43 16.92 -3.19
C ALA A 111 -14.11 16.27 -2.81
N THR A 112 -14.13 15.44 -1.76
CA THR A 112 -12.98 14.66 -1.26
C THR A 112 -13.44 13.25 -0.91
N GLY A 113 -12.51 12.33 -0.65
CA GLY A 113 -12.83 10.97 -0.23
C GLY A 113 -13.79 10.28 -1.22
N ILE A 114 -14.84 9.69 -0.70
CA ILE A 114 -15.83 8.92 -1.48
C ILE A 114 -16.53 9.80 -2.53
N GLU A 115 -16.82 11.05 -2.22
CA GLU A 115 -17.52 11.93 -3.16
C GLU A 115 -16.67 12.24 -4.40
N ALA A 116 -15.36 12.45 -4.23
CA ALA A 116 -14.45 12.62 -5.36
C ALA A 116 -14.37 11.35 -6.21
N ILE A 117 -14.33 10.17 -5.58
CA ILE A 117 -14.36 8.88 -6.28
C ILE A 117 -15.67 8.72 -7.05
N ARG A 118 -16.82 9.07 -6.46
CA ARG A 118 -18.12 8.99 -7.14
C ARG A 118 -18.17 9.88 -8.37
N LEU A 119 -17.68 11.12 -8.28
CA LEU A 119 -17.55 12.02 -9.43
C LEU A 119 -16.73 11.40 -10.56
N ALA A 120 -15.62 10.74 -10.26
CA ALA A 120 -14.79 10.09 -11.26
C ALA A 120 -15.55 9.05 -12.09
N PHE A 121 -16.55 8.40 -11.51
CA PHE A 121 -17.35 7.35 -12.17
C PHE A 121 -18.75 7.82 -12.62
N GLU A 122 -19.04 9.10 -12.50
CA GLU A 122 -20.34 9.63 -12.91
C GLU A 122 -20.50 9.65 -14.42
N THR A 123 -21.57 8.97 -14.91
CA THR A 123 -21.89 8.80 -16.35
C THR A 123 -23.35 9.12 -16.66
N GLY A 124 -24.10 9.66 -15.69
CA GLY A 124 -25.51 9.99 -15.81
C GLY A 124 -25.82 11.13 -16.82
N PRO A 125 -27.03 11.71 -16.77
CA PRO A 125 -27.46 12.81 -17.68
C PRO A 125 -26.54 14.03 -17.66
N GLN A 126 -25.84 14.27 -16.55
CA GLN A 126 -24.82 15.30 -16.39
C GLN A 126 -23.51 14.64 -16.01
N PRO A 127 -22.81 14.01 -16.96
CA PRO A 127 -21.57 13.28 -16.67
C PRO A 127 -20.48 14.25 -16.19
N TYR A 128 -19.63 13.76 -15.30
CA TYR A 128 -18.48 14.53 -14.83
C TYR A 128 -17.55 14.90 -16.00
N GLN A 129 -17.29 16.19 -16.17
CA GLN A 129 -16.50 16.74 -17.28
C GLN A 129 -15.03 16.97 -16.91
N GLY A 130 -14.69 16.97 -15.61
CA GLY A 130 -13.32 17.16 -15.13
C GLY A 130 -12.42 15.95 -15.36
N ASP A 131 -11.19 16.07 -14.90
CA ASP A 131 -10.21 14.99 -14.92
C ASP A 131 -10.58 13.90 -13.94
N ARG A 132 -11.01 12.75 -14.46
CA ARG A 132 -11.45 11.58 -13.66
C ARG A 132 -10.30 10.96 -12.88
N VAL A 133 -9.08 11.00 -13.44
CA VAL A 133 -7.90 10.46 -12.78
C VAL A 133 -7.51 11.35 -11.60
N ALA A 134 -7.54 12.65 -11.76
CA ALA A 134 -7.34 13.60 -10.66
C ALA A 134 -8.37 13.39 -9.54
N ALA A 135 -9.64 13.24 -9.90
CA ALA A 135 -10.73 12.99 -8.94
C ALA A 135 -10.50 11.70 -8.13
N LEU A 136 -10.07 10.61 -8.79
CA LEU A 136 -9.71 9.36 -8.11
C LEU A 136 -8.55 9.56 -7.14
N VAL A 137 -7.48 10.22 -7.57
CA VAL A 137 -6.28 10.43 -6.75
C VAL A 137 -6.60 11.27 -5.51
N VAL A 138 -7.35 12.37 -5.66
CA VAL A 138 -7.80 13.21 -4.53
C VAL A 138 -8.68 12.39 -3.58
N GLY A 139 -9.61 11.62 -4.12
CA GLY A 139 -10.47 10.77 -3.33
C GLY A 139 -9.69 9.72 -2.52
N TRP A 140 -8.80 8.98 -3.16
CA TRP A 140 -7.97 7.97 -2.51
C TRP A 140 -7.03 8.56 -1.46
N ALA A 141 -6.35 9.66 -1.79
CA ALA A 141 -5.46 10.33 -0.84
C ALA A 141 -6.21 10.85 0.39
N SER A 142 -7.42 11.38 0.20
CA SER A 142 -8.29 11.80 1.30
C SER A 142 -8.70 10.64 2.21
N LEU A 143 -9.03 9.48 1.64
CA LEU A 143 -9.34 8.27 2.43
C LEU A 143 -8.12 7.80 3.23
N LEU A 144 -6.92 7.82 2.62
CA LEU A 144 -5.69 7.48 3.33
C LEU A 144 -5.39 8.45 4.48
N LYS A 145 -5.60 9.75 4.27
CA LYS A 145 -5.44 10.75 5.30
C LYS A 145 -6.41 10.52 6.46
N GLN A 146 -7.68 10.21 6.18
CA GLN A 146 -8.68 9.88 7.20
C GLN A 146 -8.30 8.62 7.99
N ALA A 147 -7.87 7.56 7.30
CA ALA A 147 -7.39 6.33 7.95
C ALA A 147 -6.17 6.59 8.85
N ASN A 148 -5.35 7.58 8.50
CA ASN A 148 -4.17 8.00 9.27
C ASN A 148 -4.51 9.07 10.34
N GLY A 149 -5.75 9.10 10.85
CA GLY A 149 -6.16 10.04 11.89
C GLY A 149 -6.33 11.49 11.43
N GLY A 150 -6.55 11.73 10.13
CA GLY A 150 -6.74 13.06 9.54
C GLY A 150 -5.46 13.85 9.28
N THR A 151 -4.29 13.25 9.50
CA THR A 151 -2.96 13.86 9.34
C THR A 151 -2.12 13.14 8.28
N TRP A 152 -1.16 13.85 7.68
CA TRP A 152 -0.17 13.25 6.79
C TRP A 152 0.99 12.59 7.54
N GLU A 153 1.19 12.93 8.79
CA GLU A 153 2.23 12.37 9.65
C GLU A 153 1.68 12.23 11.07
N GLN A 154 1.76 11.02 11.63
CA GLN A 154 1.35 10.75 13.00
C GLN A 154 2.48 11.01 13.98
N THR A 155 2.14 11.61 15.11
CA THR A 155 3.00 11.85 16.27
C THR A 155 2.61 10.93 17.43
N MET A 156 3.22 11.10 18.62
CA MET A 156 2.94 10.26 19.81
C MET A 156 1.47 10.30 20.27
N ILE A 157 0.78 11.40 20.02
CA ILE A 157 -0.61 11.64 20.50
C ILE A 157 -1.62 11.06 19.52
N ASP A 158 -1.23 10.90 18.25
CA ASP A 158 -2.09 10.43 17.19
C ASP A 158 -2.23 8.90 17.22
N GLY A 159 -3.23 8.38 16.56
CA GLY A 159 -3.44 6.95 16.41
C GLY A 159 -4.15 6.60 15.12
N VAL A 160 -3.89 5.40 14.64
CA VAL A 160 -4.66 4.82 13.53
C VAL A 160 -6.08 4.53 14.04
N ASP A 161 -7.06 4.97 13.28
CA ASP A 161 -8.45 4.60 13.49
C ASP A 161 -8.73 3.30 12.72
N ALA A 162 -9.06 2.23 13.46
CA ALA A 162 -9.32 0.91 12.89
C ALA A 162 -10.50 0.94 11.92
N GLU A 163 -11.59 1.60 12.28
CA GLU A 163 -12.80 1.68 11.48
C GLU A 163 -12.57 2.49 10.20
N ASN A 164 -11.90 3.64 10.29
CA ASN A 164 -11.55 4.42 9.11
C ASN A 164 -10.58 3.69 8.19
N SER A 165 -9.63 2.92 8.74
CA SER A 165 -8.71 2.09 7.96
C SER A 165 -9.47 0.98 7.23
N TYR A 166 -10.37 0.28 7.91
CA TYR A 166 -11.23 -0.74 7.33
C TYR A 166 -12.13 -0.18 6.22
N ARG A 167 -12.80 0.95 6.48
CA ARG A 167 -13.67 1.62 5.50
C ARG A 167 -12.87 2.09 4.28
N ALA A 168 -11.66 2.62 4.49
CA ALA A 168 -10.78 3.01 3.40
C ALA A 168 -10.44 1.79 2.53
N ALA A 169 -10.05 0.65 3.13
CA ALA A 169 -9.77 -0.58 2.40
C ALA A 169 -10.95 -1.01 1.51
N ARG A 170 -12.18 -1.03 2.06
CA ARG A 170 -13.40 -1.38 1.29
C ARG A 170 -13.66 -0.41 0.15
N ASN A 171 -13.43 0.89 0.34
CA ASN A 171 -13.58 1.89 -0.71
C ASN A 171 -12.52 1.75 -1.82
N PHE A 172 -11.32 1.32 -1.49
CA PHE A 172 -10.29 0.98 -2.49
C PHE A 172 -10.68 -0.26 -3.30
N GLU A 173 -11.27 -1.28 -2.69
CA GLU A 173 -11.78 -2.47 -3.40
C GLU A 173 -12.91 -2.09 -4.36
N ILE A 174 -13.88 -1.29 -3.90
CA ILE A 174 -14.96 -0.77 -4.75
C ILE A 174 -14.38 0.03 -5.92
N SER A 175 -13.37 0.88 -5.66
CA SER A 175 -12.72 1.67 -6.69
C SER A 175 -12.03 0.78 -7.72
N LEU A 176 -11.34 -0.28 -7.28
CA LEU A 176 -10.69 -1.25 -8.16
C LEU A 176 -11.70 -1.97 -9.04
N TRP A 177 -12.83 -2.39 -8.47
CA TRP A 177 -13.92 -2.99 -9.24
C TRP A 177 -14.51 -2.00 -10.26
N LEU A 178 -14.78 -0.75 -9.87
CA LEU A 178 -15.31 0.28 -10.75
C LEU A 178 -14.38 0.62 -11.91
N ILE A 179 -13.07 0.75 -11.65
CA ILE A 179 -12.07 1.02 -12.70
C ILE A 179 -12.08 -0.09 -13.76
N SER A 180 -12.28 -1.33 -13.32
CA SER A 180 -12.23 -2.51 -14.20
C SER A 180 -13.55 -2.78 -14.93
N SER A 181 -14.70 -2.38 -14.35
CA SER A 181 -16.03 -2.77 -14.82
C SER A 181 -16.87 -1.63 -15.40
N LYS A 182 -16.58 -0.37 -15.00
CA LYS A 182 -17.44 0.76 -15.38
C LYS A 182 -17.25 1.14 -16.85
N THR A 183 -18.36 1.18 -17.59
CA THR A 183 -18.40 1.61 -19.01
C THR A 183 -19.03 2.98 -19.16
N GLY A 184 -18.63 3.68 -20.19
CA GLY A 184 -19.29 4.91 -20.66
C GLY A 184 -20.60 4.64 -21.40
N PRO A 185 -21.32 5.70 -21.83
CA PRO A 185 -22.55 5.58 -22.62
C PRO A 185 -22.34 4.87 -23.97
N ASP A 186 -21.11 4.86 -24.46
CA ASP A 186 -20.67 4.19 -25.70
C ASP A 186 -20.36 2.70 -25.51
N GLY A 187 -20.54 2.17 -24.29
CA GLY A 187 -20.22 0.77 -23.95
C GLY A 187 -18.72 0.50 -23.80
N GLN A 188 -17.85 1.50 -24.01
CA GLN A 188 -16.41 1.35 -23.82
C GLN A 188 -16.02 1.54 -22.36
N PRO A 189 -14.90 0.95 -21.89
CA PRO A 189 -14.40 1.22 -20.55
C PRO A 189 -14.28 2.72 -20.28
N LEU A 190 -14.79 3.18 -19.14
CA LEU A 190 -14.75 4.59 -18.76
C LEU A 190 -13.32 5.08 -18.57
N LEU A 191 -12.47 4.22 -18.00
CA LEU A 191 -11.03 4.40 -17.86
C LEU A 191 -10.31 3.11 -18.27
N LEU A 192 -9.29 3.24 -19.10
CA LEU A 192 -8.41 2.13 -19.47
C LEU A 192 -7.39 1.91 -18.34
N ALA A 193 -7.66 0.99 -17.45
CA ALA A 193 -6.79 0.67 -16.30
C ALA A 193 -6.02 -0.63 -16.52
N THR A 194 -6.73 -1.67 -16.96
CA THR A 194 -6.19 -3.01 -17.15
C THR A 194 -6.16 -3.33 -18.63
N GLU A 195 -5.04 -3.83 -19.14
CA GLU A 195 -4.91 -4.32 -20.50
C GLU A 195 -4.47 -5.77 -20.48
N ILE A 196 -5.24 -6.58 -21.22
CA ILE A 196 -4.85 -7.93 -21.57
C ILE A 196 -4.67 -7.92 -23.09
N SER A 197 -3.42 -8.01 -23.56
CA SER A 197 -3.08 -8.10 -24.97
C SER A 197 -2.23 -9.33 -25.22
N GLU A 198 -2.08 -9.72 -26.48
CA GLU A 198 -1.17 -10.79 -26.88
C GLU A 198 0.28 -10.56 -26.43
N ARG A 199 0.68 -9.30 -26.21
CA ARG A 199 2.01 -8.90 -25.77
C ARG A 199 2.18 -8.89 -24.24
N GLY A 200 1.13 -9.15 -23.46
CA GLY A 200 1.17 -9.21 -22.01
C GLY A 200 -0.03 -8.60 -21.30
N ARG A 201 0.01 -8.70 -19.98
CA ARG A 201 -0.99 -8.14 -19.08
C ARG A 201 -0.41 -6.93 -18.34
N ASN A 202 -1.07 -5.78 -18.43
CA ASN A 202 -0.76 -4.67 -17.56
C ASN A 202 -1.76 -4.65 -16.38
N LEU A 203 -1.33 -5.15 -15.24
CA LEU A 203 -2.11 -5.23 -14.00
C LEU A 203 -1.59 -4.24 -12.95
N VAL A 204 -1.02 -3.10 -13.36
CA VAL A 204 -0.41 -2.15 -12.41
C VAL A 204 -1.45 -1.60 -11.44
N ALA A 205 -2.63 -1.20 -11.94
CA ALA A 205 -3.70 -0.68 -11.08
C ALA A 205 -4.15 -1.75 -10.07
N ASP A 206 -4.44 -2.98 -10.54
CA ASP A 206 -4.87 -4.08 -9.69
C ASP A 206 -3.82 -4.39 -8.61
N ARG A 207 -2.55 -4.50 -9.00
CA ARG A 207 -1.47 -4.83 -8.08
C ARG A 207 -1.22 -3.74 -7.05
N GLU A 208 -1.16 -2.48 -7.47
CA GLU A 208 -0.84 -1.38 -6.55
C GLU A 208 -2.02 -1.08 -5.61
N LEU A 209 -3.27 -1.09 -6.10
CA LEU A 209 -4.44 -0.88 -5.24
C LEU A 209 -4.66 -2.05 -4.28
N SER A 210 -4.43 -3.30 -4.70
CA SER A 210 -4.49 -4.46 -3.79
C SER A 210 -3.44 -4.38 -2.67
N LYS A 211 -2.25 -3.83 -2.93
CA LYS A 211 -1.28 -3.56 -1.87
C LYS A 211 -1.77 -2.51 -0.87
N VAL A 212 -2.45 -1.47 -1.35
CA VAL A 212 -3.06 -0.45 -0.48
C VAL A 212 -4.11 -1.10 0.41
N VAL A 213 -5.02 -1.91 -0.16
CA VAL A 213 -6.03 -2.65 0.59
C VAL A 213 -5.40 -3.50 1.69
N ALA A 214 -4.42 -4.34 1.33
CA ALA A 214 -3.77 -5.23 2.28
C ALA A 214 -3.07 -4.49 3.44
N ARG A 215 -2.45 -3.33 3.15
CA ARG A 215 -1.83 -2.50 4.21
C ARG A 215 -2.87 -1.85 5.11
N LEU A 216 -3.98 -1.39 4.56
CA LEU A 216 -5.08 -0.81 5.34
C LEU A 216 -5.76 -1.85 6.23
N ASP A 217 -6.01 -3.06 5.73
CA ASP A 217 -6.56 -4.16 6.52
C ASP A 217 -5.61 -4.54 7.67
N LEU A 218 -4.30 -4.57 7.40
CA LEU A 218 -3.30 -4.82 8.44
C LEU A 218 -3.27 -3.71 9.49
N LEU A 219 -3.36 -2.44 9.08
CA LEU A 219 -3.42 -1.31 10.02
C LEU A 219 -4.68 -1.35 10.88
N ALA A 220 -5.84 -1.68 10.30
CA ALA A 220 -7.09 -1.87 11.04
C ALA A 220 -6.92 -2.97 12.10
N ALA A 221 -6.42 -4.14 11.71
CA ALA A 221 -6.19 -5.25 12.62
C ALA A 221 -5.18 -4.91 13.74
N GLN A 222 -4.12 -4.16 13.43
CA GLN A 222 -3.15 -3.69 14.43
C GLN A 222 -3.76 -2.69 15.42
N ALA A 223 -4.62 -1.78 14.94
CA ALA A 223 -5.30 -0.82 15.80
C ALA A 223 -6.27 -1.51 16.76
N ASP A 224 -7.06 -2.47 16.28
CA ASP A 224 -7.94 -3.30 17.12
C ASP A 224 -7.16 -4.08 18.16
N GLU A 225 -6.04 -4.71 17.76
CA GLU A 225 -5.19 -5.49 18.67
C GLU A 225 -4.54 -4.61 19.75
N LYS A 226 -4.18 -3.37 19.42
CA LYS A 226 -3.63 -2.41 20.40
C LYS A 226 -4.59 -2.17 21.56
N TYR A 227 -5.87 -1.97 21.29
CA TYR A 227 -6.87 -1.78 22.34
C TYR A 227 -7.08 -3.04 23.16
N ARG A 228 -7.13 -4.19 22.53
CA ARG A 228 -7.26 -5.49 23.23
C ARG A 228 -6.06 -5.78 24.12
N ARG A 229 -4.84 -5.49 23.66
CA ARG A 229 -3.61 -5.73 24.42
C ARG A 229 -3.37 -4.73 25.54
N ALA A 230 -3.84 -3.49 25.43
CA ALA A 230 -3.64 -2.49 26.48
C ALA A 230 -4.10 -2.96 27.87
N ALA A 231 -5.20 -3.72 27.93
CA ALA A 231 -5.68 -4.32 29.17
C ALA A 231 -4.78 -5.47 29.67
N LEU A 232 -4.25 -6.27 28.74
CA LEU A 232 -3.34 -7.37 29.09
C LEU A 232 -1.97 -6.85 29.52
N ASP A 233 -1.42 -5.84 28.83
CA ASP A 233 -0.15 -5.21 29.16
C ASP A 233 -0.21 -4.51 30.53
N PHE A 234 -1.33 -3.87 30.85
CA PHE A 234 -1.57 -3.32 32.18
C PHE A 234 -1.55 -4.42 33.25
N GLY A 235 -2.28 -5.52 33.02
CA GLY A 235 -2.30 -6.66 33.95
C GLY A 235 -0.93 -7.32 34.11
N GLN A 236 -0.19 -7.52 33.02
CA GLN A 236 1.17 -8.08 33.06
C GLN A 236 2.15 -7.17 33.81
N ASN A 237 2.14 -5.87 33.52
CA ASN A 237 3.00 -4.91 34.19
C ASN A 237 2.67 -4.80 35.68
N TRP A 238 1.39 -4.90 36.03
CA TRP A 238 0.97 -4.93 37.44
C TRP A 238 1.47 -6.19 38.14
N VAL A 239 1.31 -7.37 37.55
CA VAL A 239 1.80 -8.65 38.10
C VAL A 239 3.32 -8.63 38.25
N MET A 240 4.06 -8.21 37.21
CA MET A 240 5.53 -8.16 37.23
C MET A 240 6.05 -7.08 38.17
N GLY A 241 5.39 -5.94 38.27
CA GLY A 241 5.82 -4.81 39.13
C GLY A 241 5.44 -4.95 40.61
N VAL A 242 4.29 -5.56 40.91
CA VAL A 242 3.77 -5.66 42.28
C VAL A 242 3.95 -7.06 42.84
N VAL A 243 3.65 -8.11 42.10
CA VAL A 243 3.62 -9.49 42.64
C VAL A 243 5.01 -10.15 42.64
N MET A 244 5.80 -9.97 41.59
CA MET A 244 7.12 -10.60 41.50
C MET A 244 8.12 -10.17 42.59
N PRO A 245 8.21 -8.91 43.07
CA PRO A 245 9.07 -8.56 44.19
C PRO A 245 8.77 -9.34 45.48
N PHE A 246 7.50 -9.69 45.72
CA PHE A 246 7.11 -10.50 46.88
C PHE A 246 7.69 -11.91 46.84
N PHE A 247 7.73 -12.53 45.67
CA PHE A 247 8.29 -13.88 45.51
C PHE A 247 9.82 -13.93 45.65
N THR A 248 10.50 -12.84 45.35
CA THR A 248 11.96 -12.74 45.52
C THR A 248 12.39 -12.44 46.96
N MET A 249 11.47 -11.96 47.83
CA MET A 249 11.71 -11.64 49.22
C MET A 249 11.38 -12.82 50.20
N LEU A 250 10.82 -13.93 49.69
CA LEU A 250 10.57 -15.09 50.53
C LEU A 250 11.92 -15.75 50.88
N PRO A 251 12.24 -15.94 52.18
CA PRO A 251 13.45 -16.64 52.60
C PRO A 251 13.40 -18.12 52.14
N LYS A 252 14.54 -18.58 51.64
CA LYS A 252 14.74 -19.99 51.28
C LYS A 252 14.79 -20.87 52.49
#